data_7698a951d997393ba90f6a3318e50328
#
_entry.id   7698a951d997393ba90f6a3318e50328
#
_cell.length_a   1.000
_cell.length_b   1.000
_cell.length_c   1.000
_cell.angle_alpha   90.00
_cell.angle_beta   90.00
_cell.angle_gamma   90.00
#
_symmetry.space_group_name_H-M   'P 1'
#
loop_
_entity.id
_entity.type
_entity.pdbx_description
1 polymer ?
#
loop_
_entity_poly.entity_id
_entity_poly.type
_entity_poly.pdbx_seq_one_letter_code
_entity_poly.pdbx_strand_id
1 'polypeptide(L)'
;MADIVLICLAVFSAATDLYRGKVYNAVTVPGLLAGLAFSVQRAGAPGILDVFCAVGFTGLVLFPFYKAGGLGAGDIKLLAAVSAFMPSGDYLHCFAVSFAAGAAIGIIRLVWTRGEVHRVHFALPVAVSVLFHLAGFY
;
A
#
# COMPACT_ATOMS: atom_id res chain seq x y z
N MET A 1 11.87 13.96 -6.15
CA MET A 1 10.72 13.91 -7.08
C MET A 1 9.87 12.68 -6.83
N ALA A 2 10.48 11.46 -6.77
CA ALA A 2 9.75 10.22 -6.47
C ALA A 2 8.96 10.28 -5.15
N ASP A 3 9.59 10.79 -4.09
CA ASP A 3 9.00 10.90 -2.75
C ASP A 3 7.75 11.80 -2.72
N ILE A 4 7.77 12.90 -3.46
CA ILE A 4 6.61 13.81 -3.57
C ILE A 4 5.43 13.10 -4.24
N VAL A 5 5.70 12.37 -5.32
CA VAL A 5 4.66 11.61 -6.02
C VAL A 5 4.12 10.49 -5.12
N LEU A 6 4.99 9.81 -4.38
CA LEU A 6 4.63 8.78 -3.41
C LEU A 6 3.76 9.33 -2.28
N ILE A 7 4.12 10.49 -1.70
CA ILE A 7 3.30 11.17 -0.69
C ILE A 7 1.92 11.52 -1.25
N CYS A 8 1.88 12.15 -2.43
CA CYS A 8 0.62 12.49 -3.08
C CYS A 8 -0.26 11.26 -3.32
N LEU A 9 0.33 10.17 -3.81
CA LEU A 9 -0.36 8.90 -4.02
C LEU A 9 -0.94 8.36 -2.70
N ALA A 10 -0.14 8.29 -1.64
CA ALA A 10 -0.53 7.74 -0.35
C ALA A 10 -1.62 8.59 0.32
N VAL A 11 -1.43 9.92 0.39
CA VAL A 11 -2.38 10.84 1.02
C VAL A 11 -3.70 10.90 0.26
N PHE A 12 -3.65 11.00 -1.08
CA PHE A 12 -4.86 11.05 -1.89
C PHE A 12 -5.65 9.73 -1.81
N SER A 13 -4.95 8.58 -1.82
CA SER A 13 -5.58 7.27 -1.65
C SER A 13 -6.22 7.12 -0.27
N ALA A 14 -5.54 7.55 0.80
CA ALA A 14 -6.08 7.55 2.15
C ALA A 14 -7.31 8.46 2.27
N ALA A 15 -7.27 9.66 1.68
CA ALA A 15 -8.40 10.58 1.68
C ALA A 15 -9.62 9.97 0.96
N THR A 16 -9.44 9.40 -0.24
CA THR A 16 -10.53 8.77 -0.99
C THR A 16 -11.09 7.54 -0.29
N ASP A 17 -10.24 6.77 0.39
CA ASP A 17 -10.68 5.63 1.18
C ASP A 17 -11.52 6.06 2.39
N LEU A 18 -11.10 7.11 3.12
CA LEU A 18 -11.85 7.65 4.25
C LEU A 18 -13.20 8.26 3.84
N TYR A 19 -13.23 9.01 2.71
CA TYR A 19 -14.45 9.69 2.28
C TYR A 19 -15.43 8.79 1.55
N ARG A 20 -14.96 7.81 0.78
CA ARG A 20 -15.79 7.00 -0.12
C ARG A 20 -15.67 5.49 0.11
N GLY A 21 -14.80 5.06 1.03
CA GLY A 21 -14.54 3.65 1.31
C GLY A 21 -13.99 2.88 0.10
N LYS A 22 -13.35 3.58 -0.84
CA LYS A 22 -12.80 2.99 -2.07
C LYS A 22 -11.52 3.69 -2.49
N VAL A 23 -10.51 2.90 -2.82
CA VAL A 23 -9.31 3.37 -3.51
C VAL A 23 -9.54 3.26 -5.02
N TYR A 24 -9.40 4.38 -5.73
CA TYR A 24 -9.70 4.43 -7.16
C TYR A 24 -8.54 3.94 -8.02
N ASN A 25 -8.84 3.12 -9.02
CA ASN A 25 -7.86 2.69 -10.03
C ASN A 25 -7.25 3.89 -10.78
N ALA A 26 -8.01 4.98 -10.94
CA ALA A 26 -7.53 6.21 -11.56
C ALA A 26 -6.36 6.86 -10.81
N VAL A 27 -6.10 6.49 -9.57
CA VAL A 27 -4.97 6.96 -8.75
C VAL A 27 -3.88 5.90 -8.68
N THR A 28 -4.25 4.65 -8.42
CA THR A 28 -3.27 3.57 -8.22
C THR A 28 -2.57 3.15 -9.51
N VAL A 29 -3.26 3.15 -10.66
CA VAL A 29 -2.65 2.76 -11.94
C VAL A 29 -1.63 3.79 -12.43
N PRO A 30 -1.92 5.10 -12.51
CA PRO A 30 -0.90 6.10 -12.83
C PRO A 30 0.23 6.13 -11.79
N GLY A 31 -0.09 5.91 -10.51
CA GLY A 31 0.91 5.79 -9.44
C GLY A 31 1.88 4.64 -9.70
N LEU A 32 1.37 3.45 -10.02
CA LEU A 32 2.21 2.29 -10.35
C LEU A 32 3.11 2.57 -11.57
N LEU A 33 2.57 3.18 -12.63
CA LEU A 33 3.35 3.52 -13.82
C LEU A 33 4.44 4.56 -13.53
N ALA A 34 4.13 5.58 -12.73
CA ALA A 34 5.11 6.56 -12.28
C ALA A 34 6.21 5.91 -11.43
N GLY A 35 5.84 5.05 -10.48
CA GLY A 35 6.77 4.29 -9.65
C GLY A 35 7.68 3.40 -10.48
N LEU A 36 7.12 2.70 -11.49
CA LEU A 36 7.90 1.88 -12.41
C LEU A 36 8.92 2.73 -13.19
N ALA A 37 8.50 3.91 -13.69
CA ALA A 37 9.41 4.82 -14.39
C ALA A 37 10.56 5.29 -13.48
N PHE A 38 10.28 5.63 -12.21
CA PHE A 38 11.32 5.98 -11.24
C PHE A 38 12.23 4.80 -10.89
N SER A 39 11.69 3.60 -10.77
CA SER A 39 12.46 2.39 -10.52
C SER A 39 13.43 2.08 -11.67
N VAL A 40 12.97 2.24 -12.92
CA VAL A 40 13.82 2.11 -14.11
C VAL A 40 14.92 3.18 -14.14
N GLN A 41 14.61 4.42 -13.80
CA GLN A 41 15.60 5.49 -13.73
C GLN A 41 16.66 5.23 -12.65
N ARG A 42 16.27 4.62 -11.52
CA ARG A 42 17.16 4.34 -10.38
C ARG A 42 18.06 3.13 -10.62
N ALA A 43 17.53 2.03 -11.16
CA ALA A 43 18.22 0.74 -11.21
C ALA A 43 18.20 0.09 -12.59
N GLY A 44 17.62 0.70 -13.62
CA GLY A 44 17.55 0.13 -14.96
C GLY A 44 16.67 -1.14 -15.03
N ALA A 45 17.12 -2.13 -15.79
CA ALA A 45 16.41 -3.40 -15.96
C ALA A 45 16.18 -4.18 -14.63
N PRO A 46 17.13 -4.26 -13.68
CA PRO A 46 16.89 -4.80 -12.35
C PRO A 46 15.73 -4.14 -11.61
N GLY A 47 15.54 -2.82 -11.76
CA GLY A 47 14.43 -2.10 -11.14
C GLY A 47 13.04 -2.57 -11.60
N ILE A 48 12.93 -2.99 -12.86
CA ILE A 48 11.70 -3.60 -13.39
C ILE A 48 11.41 -4.91 -12.65
N LEU A 49 12.44 -5.74 -12.51
CA LEU A 49 12.31 -7.03 -11.83
C LEU A 49 11.89 -6.85 -10.37
N ASP A 50 12.50 -5.91 -9.67
CA ASP A 50 12.17 -5.56 -8.28
C ASP A 50 10.68 -5.19 -8.15
N VAL A 51 10.17 -4.35 -9.03
CA VAL A 51 8.75 -3.95 -9.03
C VAL A 51 7.84 -5.17 -9.28
N PHE A 52 8.16 -6.01 -10.27
CA PHE A 52 7.35 -7.21 -10.53
C PHE A 52 7.36 -8.19 -9.37
N CYS A 53 8.51 -8.41 -8.74
CA CYS A 53 8.62 -9.25 -7.55
C CYS A 53 7.82 -8.68 -6.37
N ALA A 54 7.91 -7.38 -6.12
CA ALA A 54 7.20 -6.73 -5.03
C ALA A 54 5.69 -6.72 -5.25
N VAL A 55 5.23 -6.45 -6.48
CA VAL A 55 3.80 -6.52 -6.86
C VAL A 55 3.28 -7.95 -6.72
N GLY A 56 4.04 -8.94 -7.21
CA GLY A 56 3.70 -10.36 -7.10
C GLY A 56 3.63 -10.81 -5.64
N PHE A 57 4.62 -10.44 -4.83
CA PHE A 57 4.64 -10.70 -3.39
C PHE A 57 3.42 -10.10 -2.69
N THR A 58 3.12 -8.83 -2.95
CA THR A 58 1.96 -8.13 -2.39
C THR A 58 0.67 -8.86 -2.73
N GLY A 59 0.48 -9.21 -4.01
CA GLY A 59 -0.70 -9.95 -4.46
C GLY A 59 -0.81 -11.31 -3.79
N LEU A 60 0.28 -12.07 -3.74
CA LEU A 60 0.30 -13.42 -3.17
C LEU A 60 -0.05 -13.41 -1.67
N VAL A 61 0.56 -12.50 -0.90
CA VAL A 61 0.34 -12.41 0.56
C VAL A 61 -1.05 -11.87 0.90
N LEU A 62 -1.53 -10.86 0.16
CA LEU A 62 -2.80 -10.21 0.49
C LEU A 62 -4.03 -10.87 -0.12
N PHE A 63 -3.86 -11.72 -1.15
CA PHE A 63 -4.97 -12.39 -1.81
C PHE A 63 -5.86 -13.26 -0.89
N PRO A 64 -5.31 -14.05 0.07
CA PRO A 64 -6.13 -14.78 1.02
C PRO A 64 -7.00 -13.85 1.89
N PHE A 65 -6.44 -12.72 2.35
CA PHE A 65 -7.17 -11.72 3.15
C PHE A 65 -8.26 -11.02 2.34
N TYR A 66 -8.01 -10.78 1.06
CA TYR A 66 -9.02 -10.27 0.13
C TYR A 66 -10.19 -11.27 -0.04
N LYS A 67 -9.87 -12.56 -0.24
CA LYS A 67 -10.91 -13.62 -0.33
C LYS A 67 -11.70 -13.79 0.96
N ALA A 68 -11.06 -13.60 2.12
CA ALA A 68 -11.72 -13.62 3.42
C ALA A 68 -12.59 -12.38 3.68
N GLY A 69 -12.60 -11.38 2.77
CA GLY A 69 -13.40 -10.16 2.90
C GLY A 69 -12.83 -9.11 3.85
N GLY A 70 -11.63 -9.35 4.42
CA GLY A 70 -10.98 -8.42 5.35
C GLY A 70 -10.30 -7.22 4.68
N LEU A 71 -9.89 -7.36 3.41
CA LEU A 71 -9.19 -6.34 2.64
C LEU A 71 -9.93 -6.00 1.33
N GLY A 72 -9.86 -4.75 0.92
CA GLY A 72 -10.36 -4.32 -0.38
C GLY A 72 -9.36 -4.58 -1.52
N ALA A 73 -9.85 -4.82 -2.73
CA ALA A 73 -8.97 -4.94 -3.91
C ALA A 73 -8.18 -3.66 -4.19
N GLY A 74 -8.70 -2.50 -3.75
CA GLY A 74 -8.03 -1.20 -3.85
C GLY A 74 -6.77 -1.12 -2.99
N ASP A 75 -6.79 -1.73 -1.81
CA ASP A 75 -5.67 -1.73 -0.86
C ASP A 75 -4.47 -2.52 -1.41
N ILE A 76 -4.75 -3.66 -2.04
CA ILE A 76 -3.73 -4.47 -2.72
C ILE A 76 -3.06 -3.66 -3.84
N LYS A 77 -3.87 -2.96 -4.65
CA LYS A 77 -3.38 -2.12 -5.75
C LYS A 77 -2.59 -0.92 -5.24
N LEU A 78 -3.00 -0.33 -4.11
CA LEU A 78 -2.26 0.76 -3.49
C LEU A 78 -0.89 0.30 -3.01
N LEU A 79 -0.81 -0.81 -2.27
CA LEU A 79 0.47 -1.37 -1.83
C LEU A 79 1.36 -1.78 -3.00
N ALA A 80 0.78 -2.36 -4.05
CA ALA A 80 1.49 -2.65 -5.30
C ALA A 80 2.03 -1.37 -5.97
N ALA A 81 1.28 -0.27 -5.95
CA ALA A 81 1.76 1.01 -6.48
C ALA A 81 2.89 1.60 -5.61
N VAL A 82 2.77 1.53 -4.28
CA VAL A 82 3.81 1.98 -3.33
C VAL A 82 5.10 1.20 -3.53
N SER A 83 5.03 -0.13 -3.77
CA SER A 83 6.21 -0.98 -3.98
C SER A 83 7.08 -0.55 -5.15
N ALA A 84 6.50 0.10 -6.15
CA ALA A 84 7.23 0.56 -7.34
C ALA A 84 8.14 1.77 -7.06
N PHE A 85 7.91 2.51 -5.97
CA PHE A 85 8.71 3.68 -5.60
C PHE A 85 9.90 3.34 -4.71
N MET A 86 9.89 2.20 -4.02
CA MET A 86 10.86 1.83 -3.00
C MET A 86 11.77 0.68 -3.45
N PRO A 87 13.03 0.61 -2.99
CA PRO A 87 13.83 -0.62 -3.04
C PRO A 87 13.14 -1.75 -2.29
N SER A 88 13.39 -3.01 -2.68
CA SER A 88 12.71 -4.18 -2.12
C SER A 88 12.84 -4.29 -0.59
N GLY A 89 14.00 -3.90 -0.02
CA GLY A 89 14.23 -3.91 1.42
C GLY A 89 13.32 -2.92 2.16
N ASP A 90 13.30 -1.68 1.71
CA ASP A 90 12.50 -0.59 2.31
C ASP A 90 11.00 -0.89 2.13
N TYR A 91 10.64 -1.46 0.98
CA TYR A 91 9.25 -1.88 0.74
C TYR A 91 8.79 -2.97 1.72
N LEU A 92 9.63 -3.95 2.05
CA LEU A 92 9.28 -4.99 3.01
C LEU A 92 8.99 -4.41 4.40
N HIS A 93 9.76 -3.42 4.85
CA HIS A 93 9.49 -2.71 6.11
C HIS A 93 8.16 -1.94 6.03
N CYS A 94 7.97 -1.17 4.96
CA CYS A 94 6.72 -0.43 4.72
C CYS A 94 5.51 -1.37 4.69
N PHE A 95 5.62 -2.52 4.02
CA PHE A 95 4.59 -3.54 3.97
C PHE A 95 4.28 -4.11 5.36
N ALA A 96 5.31 -4.48 6.13
CA ALA A 96 5.15 -5.05 7.47
C ALA A 96 4.48 -4.06 8.43
N VAL A 97 4.91 -2.79 8.42
CA VAL A 97 4.31 -1.73 9.25
C VAL A 97 2.86 -1.47 8.83
N SER A 98 2.58 -1.36 7.53
CA SER A 98 1.21 -1.19 7.01
C SER A 98 0.31 -2.34 7.41
N PHE A 99 0.80 -3.56 7.29
CA PHE A 99 0.05 -4.77 7.62
C PHE A 99 -0.20 -4.89 9.12
N ALA A 100 0.81 -4.64 9.95
CA ALA A 100 0.68 -4.66 11.42
C ALA A 100 -0.30 -3.59 11.91
N ALA A 101 -0.20 -2.36 11.40
CA ALA A 101 -1.12 -1.28 11.75
C ALA A 101 -2.55 -1.56 11.26
N GLY A 102 -2.71 -2.08 10.05
CA GLY A 102 -4.02 -2.48 9.52
C GLY A 102 -4.65 -3.63 10.31
N ALA A 103 -3.86 -4.63 10.69
CA ALA A 103 -4.31 -5.72 11.54
C ALA A 103 -4.73 -5.24 12.93
N ALA A 104 -3.96 -4.33 13.55
CA ALA A 104 -4.30 -3.74 14.85
C ALA A 104 -5.64 -2.98 14.77
N ILE A 105 -5.83 -2.13 13.75
CA ILE A 105 -7.10 -1.42 13.53
C ILE A 105 -8.25 -2.41 13.30
N GLY A 106 -8.02 -3.46 12.52
CA GLY A 106 -9.00 -4.51 12.26
C GLY A 106 -9.43 -5.24 13.53
N ILE A 107 -8.48 -5.62 14.39
CA ILE A 107 -8.74 -6.27 15.68
C ILE A 107 -9.50 -5.33 16.61
N ILE A 108 -9.08 -4.08 16.74
CA ILE A 108 -9.75 -3.07 17.59
C ILE A 108 -11.21 -2.92 17.14
N ARG A 109 -11.45 -2.79 15.83
CA ARG A 109 -12.80 -2.69 15.29
C ARG A 109 -13.63 -3.95 15.57
N LEU A 110 -13.07 -5.14 15.34
CA LEU A 110 -13.74 -6.42 15.59
C LEU A 110 -14.21 -6.54 17.05
N VAL A 111 -13.36 -6.11 17.99
CA VAL A 111 -13.70 -6.12 19.43
C VAL A 111 -14.80 -5.09 19.73
N TRP A 112 -14.73 -3.89 19.15
CA TRP A 112 -15.71 -2.81 19.42
C TRP A 112 -17.07 -3.09 18.78
N THR A 113 -17.12 -3.70 17.58
CA THR A 113 -18.38 -3.95 16.85
C THR A 113 -19.00 -5.33 17.17
N ARG A 114 -18.47 -6.04 18.17
CA ARG A 114 -18.97 -7.37 18.58
C ARG A 114 -19.08 -8.39 17.44
N GLY A 115 -18.14 -8.33 16.48
CA GLY A 115 -18.06 -9.34 15.41
C GLY A 115 -18.73 -8.95 14.10
N GLU A 116 -19.27 -7.75 13.95
CA GLU A 116 -19.67 -7.26 12.63
C GLU A 116 -18.42 -6.89 11.82
N VAL A 117 -18.18 -7.64 10.75
CA VAL A 117 -17.01 -7.45 9.87
C VAL A 117 -17.26 -6.23 8.97
N HIS A 118 -16.84 -5.06 9.43
CA HIS A 118 -16.77 -3.88 8.59
C HIS A 118 -15.40 -3.82 7.90
N ARG A 119 -15.39 -3.42 6.64
CA ARG A 119 -14.14 -3.25 5.88
C ARG A 119 -13.20 -2.30 6.63
N VAL A 120 -11.95 -2.73 6.80
CA VAL A 120 -10.90 -1.90 7.38
C VAL A 120 -10.41 -0.92 6.31
N HIS A 121 -10.32 0.36 6.64
CA HIS A 121 -9.72 1.39 5.77
C HIS A 121 -8.20 1.23 5.77
N PHE A 122 -7.70 0.34 4.93
CA PHE A 122 -6.29 -0.06 4.93
C PHE A 122 -5.36 1.00 4.31
N ALA A 123 -5.89 1.90 3.50
CA ALA A 123 -5.11 2.97 2.88
C ALA A 123 -4.49 3.93 3.91
N LEU A 124 -5.12 4.11 5.07
CA LEU A 124 -4.59 4.95 6.15
C LEU A 124 -3.32 4.35 6.79
N PRO A 125 -3.27 3.08 7.21
CA PRO A 125 -2.02 2.41 7.61
C PRO A 125 -0.90 2.50 6.59
N VAL A 126 -1.22 2.36 5.31
CA VAL A 126 -0.24 2.48 4.22
C VAL A 126 0.33 3.90 4.15
N ALA A 127 -0.52 4.92 4.23
CA ALA A 127 -0.06 6.31 4.21
C ALA A 127 0.84 6.63 5.42
N VAL A 128 0.49 6.16 6.61
CA VAL A 128 1.31 6.31 7.81
C VAL A 128 2.67 5.63 7.64
N SER A 129 2.70 4.39 7.14
CA SER A 129 3.94 3.65 6.90
C SER A 129 4.85 4.36 5.89
N VAL A 130 4.28 4.89 4.79
CA VAL A 130 5.03 5.70 3.82
C VAL A 130 5.64 6.94 4.46
N LEU A 131 4.89 7.64 5.32
CA LEU A 131 5.40 8.81 6.03
C LEU A 131 6.54 8.44 6.99
N PHE A 132 6.47 7.31 7.70
CA PHE A 132 7.55 6.81 8.55
C PHE A 132 8.82 6.50 7.76
N HIS A 133 8.68 5.86 6.58
CA HIS A 133 9.81 5.61 5.68
C HIS A 133 10.49 6.93 5.27
N LEU A 134 9.72 7.91 4.82
CA LEU A 134 10.24 9.20 4.36
C LEU A 134 10.81 10.06 5.51
N ALA A 135 10.37 9.84 6.73
CA ALA A 135 10.95 10.45 7.93
C ALA A 135 12.25 9.77 8.40
N GLY A 136 12.69 8.70 7.73
CA GLY A 136 13.96 8.01 8.01
C GLY A 136 13.90 7.10 9.23
N PHE A 137 12.73 6.57 9.58
CA PHE A 137 12.61 5.61 10.70
C PHE A 137 13.06 4.20 10.31
N TYR A 138 13.13 3.86 9.02
CA TYR A 138 13.64 2.60 8.45
C TYR A 138 13.98 2.75 6.97
#